data_7941d62216744dd01cbdb4c9c44cc07e
#
_entry.id   7941d62216744dd01cbdb4c9c44cc07e
#
_cell.length_a   1.000
_cell.length_b   1.000
_cell.length_c   1.000
_cell.angle_alpha   90.00
_cell.angle_beta   90.00
_cell.angle_gamma   90.00
#
_symmetry.space_group_name_H-M   'P 1'
#
loop_
_entity.id
_entity.type
_entity.pdbx_description
1 polymer ?
#
loop_
_entity_poly.entity_id
_entity_poly.type
_entity_poly.pdbx_seq_one_letter_code
_entity_poly.pdbx_strand_id
1 'polypeptide(L)'
;MHEFASGPKRNYYGKADVIVYRLRQPDDLFAASVTMLLYGDAFWNTYTTGDNTGLVATDSMKNFIQWETANFTGSELPAYCRFLCEKFFTTYPQTQGIQIQAVETPYEGSAEFVPRATERTMARLEMTAAGVVEARAGVYGFKLLRLGGSAFAGFVRDQYTTLPETTDRPLHMWLDLEWEGEGVPTQQVRGMVHEVFRSFTSGSIQQVIYEIGTKMLAEIPAVTEVRLEANNRTWDRVVEGVFTDPRPPYGVLGLTLRR
;
A
#
# COMPACT_ATOMS: atom_id res chain seq x y z
N MET A 1 -1.43 0.65 -16.33
CA MET A 1 -2.71 1.39 -16.53
C MET A 1 -3.30 1.62 -15.15
N HIS A 2 -3.83 2.81 -14.87
CA HIS A 2 -4.46 3.09 -13.57
C HIS A 2 -5.83 2.40 -13.51
N GLU A 3 -6.11 1.79 -12.35
CA GLU A 3 -7.39 1.14 -12.06
C GLU A 3 -8.24 2.06 -11.19
N PHE A 4 -9.54 2.11 -11.49
CA PHE A 4 -10.54 2.86 -10.75
C PHE A 4 -11.60 1.89 -10.22
N ALA A 5 -11.97 2.01 -8.95
CA ALA A 5 -12.96 1.15 -8.32
C ALA A 5 -14.37 1.32 -8.95
N SER A 6 -14.65 2.52 -9.47
CA SER A 6 -15.87 2.81 -10.25
C SER A 6 -15.81 2.30 -11.71
N GLY A 7 -14.84 1.46 -12.03
CA GLY A 7 -14.67 0.84 -13.34
C GLY A 7 -13.84 1.67 -14.33
N PRO A 8 -13.62 1.13 -15.55
CA PRO A 8 -12.79 1.76 -16.57
C PRO A 8 -13.28 3.17 -16.91
N LYS A 9 -12.36 4.12 -17.04
CA LYS A 9 -12.66 5.50 -17.39
C LYS A 9 -12.39 5.75 -18.88
N ARG A 10 -13.28 6.48 -19.53
CA ARG A 10 -13.10 6.95 -20.91
C ARG A 10 -11.89 7.88 -21.02
N ASN A 11 -11.71 8.73 -20.01
CA ASN A 11 -10.57 9.64 -19.91
C ASN A 11 -10.17 9.81 -18.46
N TYR A 12 -8.90 10.03 -18.22
CA TYR A 12 -8.36 10.55 -16.97
C TYR A 12 -7.04 11.26 -17.25
N TYR A 13 -6.72 12.22 -16.42
CA TYR A 13 -5.44 12.93 -16.46
C TYR A 13 -5.06 13.38 -15.06
N GLY A 14 -3.81 13.70 -14.84
CA GLY A 14 -3.39 14.16 -13.52
C GLY A 14 -1.91 14.37 -13.37
N LYS A 15 -1.47 14.39 -12.12
CA LYS A 15 -0.08 14.58 -11.73
C LYS A 15 0.36 13.45 -10.83
N ALA A 16 1.46 12.79 -11.20
CA ALA A 16 2.07 11.72 -10.43
C ALA A 16 3.34 12.19 -9.72
N ASP A 17 3.71 11.44 -8.68
CA ASP A 17 4.98 11.58 -7.94
C ASP A 17 5.22 13.00 -7.38
N VAL A 18 4.17 13.65 -6.90
CA VAL A 18 4.30 14.93 -6.21
C VAL A 18 4.82 14.67 -4.79
N ILE A 19 6.10 14.93 -4.59
CA ILE A 19 6.74 14.72 -3.29
C ILE A 19 6.46 15.92 -2.39
N VAL A 20 6.03 15.64 -1.16
CA VAL A 20 5.79 16.63 -0.11
C VAL A 20 6.52 16.24 1.16
N TYR A 21 7.08 17.23 1.82
CA TYR A 21 7.65 17.15 3.17
C TYR A 21 7.04 18.29 3.98
N ARG A 22 6.32 17.95 5.06
CA ARG A 22 5.82 18.93 6.01
C ARG A 22 6.54 18.75 7.34
N LEU A 23 7.30 19.74 7.73
CA LEU A 23 8.01 19.76 9.00
C LEU A 23 7.45 20.91 9.85
N ARG A 24 6.78 20.60 10.97
CA ARG A 24 6.23 21.59 11.90
C ARG A 24 7.07 21.75 13.16
N GLN A 25 7.61 20.64 13.65
CA GLN A 25 8.49 20.56 14.81
C GLN A 25 9.58 19.56 14.48
N PRO A 26 10.69 19.52 15.24
CA PRO A 26 11.78 18.60 14.96
C PRO A 26 11.37 17.13 14.76
N ASP A 27 10.28 16.69 15.43
CA ASP A 27 9.81 15.30 15.39
C ASP A 27 8.47 15.14 14.63
N ASP A 28 7.91 16.20 14.05
CA ASP A 28 6.67 16.15 13.26
C ASP A 28 6.98 16.25 11.76
N LEU A 29 7.59 15.20 11.21
CA LEU A 29 7.82 15.04 9.79
C LEU A 29 6.72 14.21 9.16
N PHE A 30 5.93 14.82 8.26
CA PHE A 30 5.04 14.13 7.35
C PHE A 30 5.66 14.12 5.95
N ALA A 31 5.86 12.95 5.36
CA ALA A 31 6.51 12.80 4.07
C ALA A 31 5.74 11.80 3.18
N ALA A 32 5.36 12.24 1.98
CA ALA A 32 4.62 11.39 1.05
C ALA A 32 4.94 11.73 -0.42
N SER A 33 4.80 10.73 -1.29
CA SER A 33 4.65 10.89 -2.74
C SER A 33 3.18 10.75 -3.10
N VAL A 34 2.62 11.71 -3.82
CA VAL A 34 1.19 11.80 -4.12
C VAL A 34 0.96 11.75 -5.61
N THR A 35 0.03 10.88 -6.04
CA THR A 35 -0.54 10.86 -7.38
C THR A 35 -2.00 11.29 -7.30
N MET A 36 -2.39 12.26 -8.11
CA MET A 36 -3.75 12.76 -8.23
C MET A 36 -4.22 12.60 -9.67
N LEU A 37 -5.33 11.92 -9.87
CA LEU A 37 -5.96 11.70 -11.17
C LEU A 37 -7.40 12.22 -11.14
N LEU A 38 -7.74 13.02 -12.13
CA LEU A 38 -9.11 13.50 -12.38
C LEU A 38 -9.71 12.74 -13.55
N TYR A 39 -11.00 12.50 -13.51
CA TYR A 39 -11.75 11.89 -14.60
C TYR A 39 -13.16 12.49 -14.72
N GLY A 40 -13.74 12.36 -15.91
CA GLY A 40 -15.10 12.82 -16.19
C GLY A 40 -15.27 13.49 -17.55
N ASP A 41 -16.51 13.58 -18.00
CA ASP A 41 -16.84 14.11 -19.33
C ASP A 41 -16.57 15.60 -19.46
N ALA A 42 -16.51 16.36 -18.36
CA ALA A 42 -16.17 17.78 -18.35
C ALA A 42 -14.81 18.08 -19.02
N PHE A 43 -13.90 17.09 -19.04
CA PHE A 43 -12.55 17.24 -19.61
C PHE A 43 -12.45 16.64 -21.04
N TRP A 44 -13.55 16.13 -21.61
CA TRP A 44 -13.50 15.40 -22.86
C TRP A 44 -13.07 16.27 -24.06
N ASN A 45 -13.46 17.53 -24.08
CA ASN A 45 -13.12 18.44 -25.16
C ASN A 45 -11.60 18.68 -25.30
N THR A 46 -10.86 18.58 -24.19
CA THR A 46 -9.39 18.65 -24.22
C THR A 46 -8.79 17.56 -25.11
N TYR A 47 -9.37 16.34 -25.09
CA TYR A 47 -8.89 15.22 -25.91
C TYR A 47 -9.32 15.29 -27.36
N THR A 48 -10.52 15.84 -27.63
CA THR A 48 -11.11 15.79 -28.97
C THR A 48 -10.84 17.02 -29.82
N THR A 49 -10.84 18.19 -29.20
CA THR A 49 -10.74 19.47 -29.89
C THR A 49 -9.58 20.34 -29.41
N GLY A 50 -8.88 19.91 -28.34
CA GLY A 50 -7.85 20.72 -27.70
C GLY A 50 -8.40 21.91 -26.89
N ASP A 51 -9.72 21.95 -26.65
CA ASP A 51 -10.35 22.99 -25.83
C ASP A 51 -10.09 22.67 -24.35
N ASN A 52 -9.30 23.53 -23.70
CA ASN A 52 -8.89 23.40 -22.29
C ASN A 52 -9.78 24.21 -21.34
N THR A 53 -10.92 24.72 -21.80
CA THR A 53 -11.87 25.46 -20.96
C THR A 53 -12.31 24.56 -19.77
N GLY A 54 -12.11 25.06 -18.56
CA GLY A 54 -12.45 24.31 -17.33
C GLY A 54 -11.44 23.23 -16.92
N LEU A 55 -10.40 22.94 -17.73
CA LEU A 55 -9.34 22.01 -17.37
C LEU A 55 -8.48 22.58 -16.23
N VAL A 56 -8.25 21.78 -15.20
CA VAL A 56 -7.26 22.12 -14.18
C VAL A 56 -5.89 21.69 -14.67
N ALA A 57 -4.97 22.62 -14.89
CA ALA A 57 -3.63 22.27 -15.34
C ALA A 57 -2.91 21.35 -14.35
N THR A 58 -2.15 20.38 -14.87
CA THR A 58 -1.42 19.43 -13.99
C THR A 58 -0.37 20.12 -13.11
N ASP A 59 0.14 21.29 -13.53
CA ASP A 59 1.00 22.12 -12.68
C ASP A 59 0.24 22.73 -11.51
N SER A 60 -1.00 23.17 -11.75
CA SER A 60 -1.90 23.63 -10.67
C SER A 60 -2.23 22.54 -9.68
N MET A 61 -2.42 21.29 -10.14
CA MET A 61 -2.61 20.14 -9.24
C MET A 61 -1.39 19.89 -8.35
N LYS A 62 -0.18 19.97 -8.91
CA LYS A 62 1.07 19.88 -8.13
C LYS A 62 1.12 20.98 -7.06
N ASN A 63 0.88 22.22 -7.44
CA ASN A 63 0.91 23.35 -6.52
C ASN A 63 -0.18 23.21 -5.44
N PHE A 64 -1.39 22.78 -5.83
CA PHE A 64 -2.49 22.50 -4.91
C PHE A 64 -2.08 21.48 -3.85
N ILE A 65 -1.53 20.32 -4.27
CA ILE A 65 -1.08 19.28 -3.33
C ILE A 65 -0.04 19.86 -2.36
N GLN A 66 0.97 20.56 -2.89
CA GLN A 66 2.05 21.11 -2.08
C GLN A 66 1.57 22.18 -1.08
N TRP A 67 0.70 23.09 -1.50
CA TRP A 67 0.20 24.16 -0.63
C TRP A 67 -0.80 23.64 0.39
N GLU A 68 -1.73 22.77 0.00
CA GLU A 68 -2.70 22.22 0.92
C GLU A 68 -2.06 21.25 1.94
N THR A 69 -0.91 20.65 1.64
CA THR A 69 -0.15 19.86 2.63
C THR A 69 0.18 20.70 3.88
N ALA A 70 0.44 22.00 3.73
CA ALA A 70 0.68 22.89 4.88
C ALA A 70 -0.55 23.02 5.81
N ASN A 71 -1.75 22.88 5.27
CA ASN A 71 -3.01 23.00 5.99
C ASN A 71 -3.47 21.68 6.64
N PHE A 72 -2.94 20.54 6.19
CA PHE A 72 -3.25 19.24 6.77
C PHE A 72 -2.58 19.08 8.14
N THR A 73 -3.37 18.83 9.18
CA THR A 73 -2.87 18.73 10.57
C THR A 73 -2.65 17.29 11.05
N GLY A 74 -3.17 16.29 10.32
CA GLY A 74 -3.03 14.89 10.67
C GLY A 74 -1.68 14.28 10.27
N SER A 75 -1.53 12.99 10.57
CA SER A 75 -0.35 12.17 10.23
C SER A 75 -0.70 10.96 9.35
N GLU A 76 -1.97 10.57 9.29
CA GLU A 76 -2.39 9.35 8.59
C GLU A 76 -2.70 9.63 7.11
N LEU A 77 -2.14 8.81 6.20
CA LEU A 77 -2.34 8.96 4.76
C LEU A 77 -3.80 8.84 4.30
N PRO A 78 -4.64 7.94 4.84
CA PRO A 78 -6.06 7.90 4.46
C PRO A 78 -6.79 9.20 4.73
N ALA A 79 -6.54 9.82 5.89
CA ALA A 79 -7.10 11.12 6.24
C ALA A 79 -6.56 12.24 5.34
N TYR A 80 -5.29 12.15 4.97
CA TYR A 80 -4.67 13.09 4.04
C TYR A 80 -5.27 13.01 2.63
N CYS A 81 -5.47 11.80 2.09
CA CYS A 81 -6.13 11.62 0.81
C CYS A 81 -7.55 12.20 0.81
N ARG A 82 -8.32 11.94 1.88
CA ARG A 82 -9.67 12.50 2.05
C ARG A 82 -9.63 14.04 2.09
N PHE A 83 -8.76 14.60 2.91
CA PHE A 83 -8.58 16.05 3.02
C PHE A 83 -8.30 16.70 1.65
N LEU A 84 -7.38 16.15 0.87
CA LEU A 84 -7.07 16.65 -0.46
C LEU A 84 -8.26 16.52 -1.43
N CYS A 85 -8.99 15.39 -1.42
CA CYS A 85 -10.17 15.21 -2.25
C CYS A 85 -11.25 16.26 -1.95
N GLU A 86 -11.64 16.40 -0.68
CA GLU A 86 -12.69 17.33 -0.26
C GLU A 86 -12.32 18.79 -0.58
N LYS A 87 -11.07 19.15 -0.34
CA LYS A 87 -10.55 20.49 -0.70
C LYS A 87 -10.56 20.71 -2.21
N PHE A 88 -10.20 19.69 -2.99
CA PHE A 88 -10.16 19.79 -4.44
C PHE A 88 -11.55 20.01 -5.03
N PHE A 89 -12.56 19.25 -4.59
CA PHE A 89 -13.96 19.45 -5.00
C PHE A 89 -14.48 20.84 -4.64
N THR A 90 -14.11 21.37 -3.47
CA THR A 90 -14.50 22.72 -3.06
C THR A 90 -13.84 23.79 -3.95
N THR A 91 -12.58 23.59 -4.32
CA THR A 91 -11.82 24.56 -5.12
C THR A 91 -12.19 24.50 -6.61
N TYR A 92 -12.48 23.29 -7.11
CA TYR A 92 -12.76 23.01 -8.51
C TYR A 92 -14.09 22.26 -8.67
N PRO A 93 -15.25 22.92 -8.52
CA PRO A 93 -16.56 22.30 -8.48
C PRO A 93 -16.98 21.60 -9.78
N GLN A 94 -16.29 21.88 -10.91
CA GLN A 94 -16.51 21.17 -12.19
C GLN A 94 -15.94 19.74 -12.18
N THR A 95 -15.16 19.35 -11.16
CA THR A 95 -14.60 18.00 -11.04
C THR A 95 -15.69 16.97 -10.81
N GLN A 96 -15.74 15.92 -11.65
CA GLN A 96 -16.73 14.84 -11.52
C GLN A 96 -16.21 13.69 -10.69
N GLY A 97 -14.92 13.36 -10.82
CA GLY A 97 -14.30 12.33 -10.03
C GLY A 97 -12.80 12.54 -9.89
N ILE A 98 -12.28 12.07 -8.77
CA ILE A 98 -10.89 12.17 -8.37
C ILE A 98 -10.43 10.86 -7.74
N GLN A 99 -9.23 10.43 -8.09
CA GLN A 99 -8.51 9.40 -7.35
C GLN A 99 -7.22 9.99 -6.83
N ILE A 100 -6.97 9.86 -5.55
CA ILE A 100 -5.70 10.23 -4.91
C ILE A 100 -5.08 8.97 -4.33
N GLN A 101 -3.82 8.76 -4.66
CA GLN A 101 -2.96 7.78 -4.01
C GLN A 101 -1.80 8.51 -3.35
N ALA A 102 -1.57 8.24 -2.08
CA ALA A 102 -0.40 8.71 -1.34
C ALA A 102 0.40 7.51 -0.84
N VAL A 103 1.71 7.59 -1.00
CA VAL A 103 2.66 6.59 -0.49
C VAL A 103 3.63 7.32 0.41
N GLU A 104 3.77 6.83 1.62
CA GLU A 104 4.71 7.37 2.60
C GLU A 104 6.14 7.32 2.07
N THR A 105 6.90 8.38 2.29
CA THR A 105 8.36 8.34 2.20
C THR A 105 8.88 8.01 3.60
N PRO A 106 9.37 6.79 3.83
CA PRO A 106 9.60 6.31 5.19
C PRO A 106 10.91 6.87 5.76
N TYR A 107 10.81 7.54 6.89
CA TYR A 107 11.91 8.00 7.71
C TYR A 107 11.66 7.63 9.17
N GLU A 108 12.72 7.25 9.86
CA GLU A 108 12.73 7.03 11.30
C GLU A 108 13.87 7.85 11.91
N GLY A 109 13.71 8.31 13.14
CA GLY A 109 14.77 8.96 13.85
C GLY A 109 14.37 10.23 14.59
N SER A 110 15.38 10.98 14.95
CA SER A 110 15.25 12.25 15.67
C SER A 110 15.49 13.44 14.75
N ALA A 111 15.38 14.63 15.31
CA ALA A 111 15.70 15.89 14.63
C ALA A 111 17.15 15.94 14.06
N GLU A 112 18.07 15.19 14.64
CA GLU A 112 19.48 15.18 14.25
C GLU A 112 19.79 14.13 13.17
N PHE A 113 18.98 13.04 13.12
CA PHE A 113 19.20 11.94 12.20
C PHE A 113 17.88 11.26 11.86
N VAL A 114 17.53 11.23 10.58
CA VAL A 114 16.31 10.61 10.06
C VAL A 114 16.69 9.52 9.07
N PRO A 115 16.93 8.27 9.52
CA PRO A 115 17.23 7.17 8.61
C PRO A 115 15.99 6.79 7.77
N ARG A 116 16.23 6.27 6.59
CA ARG A 116 15.17 5.77 5.71
C ARG A 116 14.72 4.39 6.19
N ALA A 117 13.44 4.25 6.54
CA ALA A 117 12.82 2.95 6.83
C ALA A 117 12.65 2.09 5.56
N THR A 118 12.38 0.80 5.72
CA THR A 118 12.13 -0.12 4.60
C THR A 118 10.65 -0.25 4.26
N GLU A 119 9.80 -0.25 5.27
CA GLU A 119 8.35 -0.32 5.11
C GLU A 119 7.76 1.04 4.74
N ARG A 120 6.70 1.00 3.95
CA ARG A 120 5.98 2.21 3.52
C ARG A 120 4.50 2.01 3.69
N THR A 121 3.81 2.98 4.28
CA THR A 121 2.36 3.06 4.20
C THR A 121 1.93 3.63 2.86
N MET A 122 0.74 3.22 2.42
CA MET A 122 0.05 3.80 1.28
C MET A 122 -1.41 4.03 1.63
N ALA A 123 -2.03 5.01 0.99
CA ALA A 123 -3.47 5.17 0.95
C ALA A 123 -3.91 5.54 -0.45
N ARG A 124 -5.10 5.04 -0.84
CA ARG A 124 -5.78 5.42 -2.07
C ARG A 124 -7.24 5.73 -1.75
N LEU A 125 -7.71 6.84 -2.24
CA LEU A 125 -9.09 7.27 -2.14
C LEU A 125 -9.61 7.60 -3.54
N GLU A 126 -10.72 7.01 -3.94
CA GLU A 126 -11.50 7.41 -5.10
C GLU A 126 -12.81 8.06 -4.62
N MET A 127 -13.11 9.24 -5.13
CA MET A 127 -14.26 10.04 -4.71
C MET A 127 -14.93 10.69 -5.91
N THR A 128 -16.26 10.79 -5.87
CA THR A 128 -17.07 11.56 -6.80
C THR A 128 -17.85 12.63 -6.04
N ALA A 129 -18.59 13.47 -6.75
CA ALA A 129 -19.50 14.44 -6.12
C ALA A 129 -20.57 13.76 -5.25
N ALA A 130 -20.89 12.47 -5.50
CA ALA A 130 -21.83 11.69 -4.70
C ALA A 130 -21.23 11.09 -3.43
N GLY A 131 -19.91 11.15 -3.25
CA GLY A 131 -19.19 10.62 -2.09
C GLY A 131 -18.04 9.69 -2.44
N VAL A 132 -17.55 8.99 -1.41
CA VAL A 132 -16.45 8.02 -1.52
C VAL A 132 -16.90 6.78 -2.30
N VAL A 133 -16.11 6.38 -3.28
CA VAL A 133 -16.26 5.16 -4.07
C VAL A 133 -15.39 4.05 -3.50
N GLU A 134 -14.13 4.35 -3.16
CA GLU A 134 -13.19 3.41 -2.55
C GLU A 134 -12.31 4.15 -1.54
N ALA A 135 -12.07 3.52 -0.40
CA ALA A 135 -11.04 3.94 0.56
C ALA A 135 -10.17 2.73 0.89
N ARG A 136 -8.93 2.74 0.42
CA ARG A 136 -7.96 1.66 0.59
C ARG A 136 -6.70 2.18 1.25
N ALA A 137 -6.16 1.41 2.19
CA ALA A 137 -4.86 1.66 2.80
C ALA A 137 -4.01 0.38 2.78
N GLY A 138 -2.72 0.53 2.99
CA GLY A 138 -1.80 -0.60 2.96
C GLY A 138 -0.46 -0.31 3.59
N VAL A 139 0.30 -1.38 3.78
CA VAL A 139 1.72 -1.35 4.15
C VAL A 139 2.48 -2.24 3.19
N TYR A 140 3.49 -1.66 2.54
CA TYR A 140 4.35 -2.35 1.59
C TYR A 140 5.76 -2.52 2.14
N GLY A 141 6.41 -3.59 1.71
CA GLY A 141 7.83 -3.82 1.98
C GLY A 141 8.12 -4.37 3.38
N PHE A 142 7.17 -5.06 4.01
CA PHE A 142 7.51 -5.89 5.18
C PHE A 142 8.58 -6.89 4.81
N LYS A 143 9.63 -6.96 5.63
CA LYS A 143 10.68 -7.98 5.56
C LYS A 143 10.60 -8.83 6.82
N LEU A 144 9.94 -9.96 6.72
CA LEU A 144 9.64 -10.84 7.83
C LEU A 144 10.63 -12.01 7.84
N LEU A 145 11.36 -12.14 8.94
CA LEU A 145 12.34 -13.22 9.15
C LEU A 145 12.07 -13.90 10.48
N ARG A 146 12.04 -15.23 10.48
CA ARG A 146 12.15 -16.06 11.68
C ARG A 146 13.11 -17.23 11.44
N LEU A 147 13.82 -17.65 12.47
CA LEU A 147 14.91 -18.61 12.32
C LEU A 147 14.46 -20.08 12.39
N GLY A 148 13.20 -20.33 12.76
CA GLY A 148 12.56 -21.65 12.81
C GLY A 148 11.05 -21.52 12.88
N GLY A 149 10.34 -22.63 13.08
CA GLY A 149 8.87 -22.65 13.11
C GLY A 149 8.24 -22.56 11.73
N SER A 150 8.94 -22.97 10.66
CA SER A 150 8.41 -23.04 9.31
C SER A 150 8.68 -24.38 8.66
N ALA A 151 7.62 -25.05 8.25
CA ALA A 151 7.67 -26.30 7.50
C ALA A 151 7.24 -26.08 6.04
N PHE A 152 7.62 -26.99 5.17
CA PHE A 152 7.05 -27.12 3.83
C PHE A 152 7.22 -28.57 3.37
N ALA A 153 6.14 -29.34 3.40
CA ALA A 153 6.13 -30.77 3.08
C ALA A 153 4.79 -31.18 2.49
N GLY A 154 4.71 -32.37 1.90
CA GLY A 154 3.49 -32.93 1.34
C GLY A 154 3.07 -32.36 0.00
N PHE A 155 3.95 -31.63 -0.68
CA PHE A 155 3.69 -31.10 -2.02
C PHE A 155 3.84 -32.18 -3.10
N VAL A 156 3.27 -31.93 -4.29
CA VAL A 156 3.39 -32.84 -5.43
C VAL A 156 4.85 -33.02 -5.81
N ARG A 157 5.24 -34.28 -6.01
CA ARG A 157 6.60 -34.64 -6.44
C ARG A 157 6.56 -35.31 -7.80
N ASP A 158 7.31 -34.78 -8.72
CA ASP A 158 7.47 -35.28 -10.09
C ASP A 158 8.91 -35.08 -10.60
N GLN A 159 9.13 -35.27 -11.88
CA GLN A 159 10.47 -35.14 -12.51
C GLN A 159 11.08 -33.74 -12.43
N TYR A 160 10.29 -32.73 -12.15
CA TYR A 160 10.72 -31.32 -12.03
C TYR A 160 10.97 -30.91 -10.58
N THR A 161 10.66 -31.76 -9.63
CA THR A 161 10.73 -31.45 -8.20
C THR A 161 12.16 -31.65 -7.67
N THR A 162 12.85 -30.54 -7.43
CA THR A 162 14.19 -30.55 -6.81
C THR A 162 14.15 -30.05 -5.35
N LEU A 163 13.06 -29.41 -4.92
CA LEU A 163 12.92 -28.90 -3.57
C LEU A 163 12.78 -30.05 -2.56
N PRO A 164 13.59 -30.06 -1.49
CA PRO A 164 13.43 -31.05 -0.41
C PRO A 164 12.24 -30.65 0.49
N GLU A 165 11.57 -31.64 1.04
CA GLU A 165 10.65 -31.43 2.17
C GLU A 165 11.40 -30.99 3.42
N THR A 166 10.78 -30.15 4.20
CA THR A 166 11.35 -29.66 5.45
C THR A 166 10.28 -29.50 6.51
N THR A 167 10.62 -29.94 7.74
CA THR A 167 9.74 -29.82 8.90
C THR A 167 10.04 -28.59 9.73
N ASP A 168 11.24 -28.04 9.60
CA ASP A 168 11.66 -26.80 10.26
C ASP A 168 12.79 -26.14 9.48
N ARG A 169 12.64 -24.84 9.20
CA ARG A 169 13.65 -24.03 8.53
C ARG A 169 13.49 -22.55 8.86
N PRO A 170 14.53 -21.73 8.65
CA PRO A 170 14.36 -20.29 8.58
C PRO A 170 13.35 -19.91 7.51
N LEU A 171 12.49 -18.94 7.83
CA LEU A 171 11.55 -18.35 6.87
C LEU A 171 11.84 -16.87 6.72
N HIS A 172 12.25 -16.47 5.52
CA HIS A 172 12.34 -15.08 5.12
C HIS A 172 11.34 -14.84 3.99
N MET A 173 10.47 -13.85 4.17
CA MET A 173 9.49 -13.44 3.17
C MET A 173 9.32 -11.92 3.17
N TRP A 174 9.01 -11.38 2.01
CA TRP A 174 8.53 -10.02 1.89
C TRP A 174 7.02 -10.05 1.77
N LEU A 175 6.35 -9.06 2.32
CA LEU A 175 4.89 -8.98 2.34
C LEU A 175 4.45 -7.56 2.04
N ASP A 176 3.54 -7.45 1.08
CA ASP A 176 2.71 -6.28 0.82
C ASP A 176 1.28 -6.60 1.27
N LEU A 177 0.65 -5.66 1.92
CA LEU A 177 -0.68 -5.83 2.50
C LEU A 177 -1.52 -4.58 2.28
N GLU A 178 -2.73 -4.75 1.76
CA GLU A 178 -3.73 -3.71 1.61
C GLU A 178 -5.05 -4.11 2.28
N TRP A 179 -5.81 -3.14 2.71
CA TRP A 179 -7.17 -3.33 3.20
C TRP A 179 -8.11 -2.25 2.69
N GLU A 180 -9.38 -2.61 2.56
CA GLU A 180 -10.47 -1.69 2.35
C GLU A 180 -11.17 -1.42 3.68
N GLY A 181 -11.34 -0.14 4.02
CA GLY A 181 -11.91 0.32 5.29
C GLY A 181 -11.32 1.65 5.73
N GLU A 182 -12.10 2.41 6.48
CA GLU A 182 -11.71 3.72 6.97
C GLU A 182 -11.36 3.71 8.46
N GLY A 183 -10.50 4.63 8.88
CA GLY A 183 -10.17 4.83 10.28
C GLY A 183 -9.35 3.71 10.92
N VAL A 184 -8.70 2.85 10.12
CA VAL A 184 -7.84 1.77 10.61
C VAL A 184 -6.43 2.29 10.82
N PRO A 185 -5.92 2.32 12.06
CA PRO A 185 -4.57 2.77 12.33
C PRO A 185 -3.53 1.81 11.74
N THR A 186 -2.62 2.32 10.92
CA THR A 186 -1.56 1.51 10.28
C THR A 186 -0.70 0.78 11.30
N GLN A 187 -0.41 1.41 12.44
CA GLN A 187 0.38 0.81 13.52
C GLN A 187 -0.31 -0.42 14.13
N GLN A 188 -1.65 -0.43 14.24
CA GLN A 188 -2.40 -1.61 14.68
C GLN A 188 -2.19 -2.77 13.72
N VAL A 189 -2.29 -2.52 12.41
CA VAL A 189 -2.08 -3.54 11.38
C VAL A 189 -0.64 -4.08 11.42
N ARG A 190 0.36 -3.20 11.54
CA ARG A 190 1.77 -3.62 11.71
C ARG A 190 1.94 -4.55 12.92
N GLY A 191 1.36 -4.17 14.04
CA GLY A 191 1.39 -5.00 15.25
C GLY A 191 0.81 -6.40 15.04
N MET A 192 -0.36 -6.48 14.37
CA MET A 192 -1.03 -7.75 14.06
C MET A 192 -0.21 -8.64 13.12
N VAL A 193 0.41 -8.07 12.08
CA VAL A 193 1.30 -8.82 11.18
C VAL A 193 2.44 -9.45 11.94
N HIS A 194 3.13 -8.68 12.79
CA HIS A 194 4.24 -9.19 13.60
C HIS A 194 3.80 -10.20 14.65
N GLU A 195 2.63 -10.02 15.27
CA GLU A 195 2.07 -10.96 16.22
C GLU A 195 1.78 -12.31 15.56
N VAL A 196 1.01 -12.32 14.46
CA VAL A 196 0.67 -13.54 13.72
C VAL A 196 1.93 -14.26 13.24
N PHE A 197 2.87 -13.50 12.63
CA PHE A 197 4.10 -14.09 12.10
C PHE A 197 4.92 -14.85 13.16
N ARG A 198 4.80 -14.49 14.44
CA ARG A 198 5.52 -15.11 15.56
C ARG A 198 4.71 -16.15 16.34
N SER A 199 3.39 -16.23 16.15
CA SER A 199 2.50 -16.95 17.08
C SER A 199 2.39 -18.44 16.83
N PHE A 200 2.77 -18.97 15.66
CA PHE A 200 2.57 -20.37 15.32
C PHE A 200 3.64 -20.93 14.38
N THR A 201 3.77 -22.27 14.34
CA THR A 201 4.58 -22.97 13.35
C THR A 201 3.77 -23.13 12.07
N SER A 202 4.24 -22.51 10.97
CA SER A 202 3.53 -22.54 9.69
C SER A 202 3.94 -23.73 8.82
N GLY A 203 2.97 -24.30 8.12
CA GLY A 203 3.19 -25.30 7.08
C GLY A 203 3.52 -24.71 5.70
N SER A 204 3.28 -23.40 5.51
CA SER A 204 3.55 -22.69 4.26
C SER A 204 3.44 -21.18 4.44
N ILE A 205 3.94 -20.41 3.47
CA ILE A 205 3.74 -18.94 3.39
C ILE A 205 2.25 -18.63 3.18
N GLN A 206 1.53 -19.45 2.41
CA GLN A 206 0.09 -19.30 2.18
C GLN A 206 -0.68 -19.32 3.50
N GLN A 207 -0.33 -20.22 4.41
CA GLN A 207 -0.94 -20.25 5.73
C GLN A 207 -0.64 -18.97 6.52
N VAL A 208 0.58 -18.45 6.45
CA VAL A 208 0.94 -17.20 7.15
C VAL A 208 0.07 -16.03 6.69
N ILE A 209 -0.06 -15.83 5.38
CA ILE A 209 -0.88 -14.73 4.85
C ILE A 209 -2.38 -14.94 5.12
N TYR A 210 -2.84 -16.18 5.15
CA TYR A 210 -4.22 -16.51 5.51
C TYR A 210 -4.53 -16.13 6.96
N GLU A 211 -3.68 -16.51 7.91
CA GLU A 211 -3.84 -16.19 9.33
C GLU A 211 -3.80 -14.67 9.58
N ILE A 212 -2.90 -13.94 8.90
CA ILE A 212 -2.86 -12.48 8.98
C ILE A 212 -4.18 -11.87 8.51
N GLY A 213 -4.65 -12.25 7.32
CA GLY A 213 -5.87 -11.69 6.74
C GLY A 213 -7.12 -12.04 7.56
N THR A 214 -7.21 -13.28 8.06
CA THR A 214 -8.31 -13.75 8.92
C THR A 214 -8.37 -12.98 10.24
N LYS A 215 -7.21 -12.79 10.90
CA LYS A 215 -7.13 -11.99 12.13
C LYS A 215 -7.56 -10.54 11.89
N MET A 216 -7.11 -9.92 10.80
CA MET A 216 -7.52 -8.56 10.46
C MET A 216 -9.04 -8.43 10.29
N LEU A 217 -9.66 -9.33 9.52
CA LEU A 217 -11.11 -9.33 9.36
C LEU A 217 -11.85 -9.60 10.68
N ALA A 218 -11.34 -10.46 11.53
CA ALA A 218 -11.97 -10.78 12.81
C ALA A 218 -11.92 -9.64 13.82
N GLU A 219 -10.77 -8.98 13.95
CA GLU A 219 -10.50 -8.04 15.04
C GLU A 219 -10.67 -6.56 14.66
N ILE A 220 -10.73 -6.24 13.35
CA ILE A 220 -10.94 -4.86 12.89
C ILE A 220 -12.27 -4.76 12.12
N PRO A 221 -13.37 -4.40 12.80
CA PRO A 221 -14.71 -4.36 12.17
C PRO A 221 -14.81 -3.43 10.95
N ALA A 222 -13.99 -2.38 10.90
CA ALA A 222 -13.95 -1.44 9.78
C ALA A 222 -13.33 -2.02 8.50
N VAL A 223 -12.61 -3.15 8.59
CA VAL A 223 -12.00 -3.80 7.43
C VAL A 223 -13.02 -4.73 6.77
N THR A 224 -13.27 -4.52 5.49
CA THR A 224 -14.20 -5.32 4.67
C THR A 224 -13.49 -6.27 3.72
N GLU A 225 -12.29 -5.90 3.25
CA GLU A 225 -11.45 -6.70 2.38
C GLU A 225 -9.99 -6.55 2.79
N VAL A 226 -9.23 -7.64 2.71
CA VAL A 226 -7.77 -7.65 2.87
C VAL A 226 -7.15 -8.33 1.65
N ARG A 227 -6.15 -7.70 1.05
CA ARG A 227 -5.30 -8.25 0.00
C ARG A 227 -3.88 -8.37 0.49
N LEU A 228 -3.28 -9.53 0.29
CA LEU A 228 -1.91 -9.83 0.70
C LEU A 228 -1.16 -10.41 -0.49
N GLU A 229 0.04 -9.92 -0.72
CA GLU A 229 0.98 -10.53 -1.66
C GLU A 229 2.31 -10.77 -0.95
N ALA A 230 2.70 -12.02 -0.89
CA ALA A 230 3.96 -12.44 -0.31
C ALA A 230 4.95 -12.87 -1.39
N ASN A 231 6.21 -12.54 -1.19
CA ASN A 231 7.31 -12.97 -2.01
C ASN A 231 8.22 -13.87 -1.19
N ASN A 232 8.44 -15.11 -1.65
CA ASN A 232 9.30 -16.05 -0.97
C ASN A 232 10.77 -15.63 -1.11
N ARG A 233 11.38 -15.28 0.01
CA ARG A 233 12.81 -14.91 0.12
C ARG A 233 13.54 -15.87 1.07
N THR A 234 13.02 -17.10 1.23
CA THR A 234 13.67 -18.12 2.05
C THR A 234 15.11 -18.31 1.59
N TRP A 235 16.02 -18.24 2.54
CA TRP A 235 17.45 -18.27 2.29
C TRP A 235 17.91 -19.60 1.68
N ASP A 236 18.85 -19.49 0.76
CA ASP A 236 19.58 -20.63 0.21
C ASP A 236 20.74 -21.00 1.12
N ARG A 237 20.84 -22.30 1.46
CA ARG A 237 21.96 -22.80 2.26
C ARG A 237 23.20 -22.93 1.36
N VAL A 238 24.28 -22.25 1.73
CA VAL A 238 25.57 -22.32 1.01
C VAL A 238 26.43 -23.45 1.56
N VAL A 239 26.62 -23.46 2.86
CA VAL A 239 27.30 -24.52 3.63
C VAL A 239 26.58 -24.67 4.97
N GLU A 240 27.01 -25.58 5.82
CA GLU A 240 26.41 -25.75 7.14
C GLU A 240 26.49 -24.46 7.97
N GLY A 241 25.34 -23.99 8.45
CA GLY A 241 25.23 -22.76 9.25
C GLY A 241 25.38 -21.46 8.48
N VAL A 242 25.62 -21.49 7.14
CA VAL A 242 25.76 -20.29 6.31
C VAL A 242 24.71 -20.26 5.22
N PHE A 243 24.00 -19.14 5.15
CA PHE A 243 22.91 -18.89 4.22
C PHE A 243 23.19 -17.63 3.39
N THR A 244 22.52 -17.51 2.27
CA THR A 244 22.51 -16.31 1.42
C THR A 244 21.09 -15.98 0.99
N ASP A 245 20.86 -14.75 0.58
CA ASP A 245 19.60 -14.37 -0.03
C ASP A 245 19.42 -15.14 -1.35
N PRO A 246 18.20 -15.63 -1.64
CA PRO A 246 17.92 -16.35 -2.86
C PRO A 246 18.06 -15.41 -4.07
N ARG A 247 18.46 -15.98 -5.20
CA ARG A 247 18.45 -15.27 -6.49
C ARG A 247 17.10 -15.43 -7.19
N PRO A 248 16.69 -14.46 -8.04
CA PRO A 248 15.51 -14.66 -8.89
C PRO A 248 15.64 -15.93 -9.75
N PRO A 249 14.53 -16.57 -10.09
CA PRO A 249 13.12 -16.19 -9.85
C PRO A 249 12.65 -16.47 -8.43
N TYR A 250 11.61 -15.73 -7.99
CA TYR A 250 11.00 -15.89 -6.65
C TYR A 250 9.58 -16.42 -6.74
N GLY A 251 9.13 -17.17 -5.72
CA GLY A 251 7.73 -17.53 -5.57
C GLY A 251 6.91 -16.32 -5.14
N VAL A 252 5.79 -16.09 -5.81
CA VAL A 252 4.80 -15.04 -5.47
C VAL A 252 3.50 -15.72 -5.05
N LEU A 253 2.91 -15.28 -3.94
CA LEU A 253 1.75 -15.88 -3.32
C LEU A 253 0.76 -14.78 -2.94
N GLY A 254 -0.39 -14.78 -3.59
CA GLY A 254 -1.44 -13.77 -3.37
C GLY A 254 -2.67 -14.36 -2.69
N LEU A 255 -3.34 -13.54 -1.89
CA LEU A 255 -4.59 -13.87 -1.23
C LEU A 255 -5.47 -12.63 -1.10
N THR A 256 -6.77 -12.79 -1.37
CA THR A 256 -7.80 -11.79 -1.05
C THR A 256 -8.85 -12.44 -0.17
N LEU A 257 -9.13 -11.84 0.98
CA LEU A 257 -10.19 -12.23 1.90
C LEU A 257 -11.20 -11.11 2.03
N ARG A 258 -12.47 -11.48 2.14
CA ARG A 258 -13.60 -10.55 2.35
C ARG A 258 -14.44 -11.00 3.52
N ARG A 259 -15.07 -10.02 4.15
CA ARG A 259 -16.06 -10.26 5.18
C ARG A 259 -17.38 -10.71 4.54
#